data_ac6d9687f13ea101f6220d3d77d37697
#
_entry.id   ac6d9687f13ea101f6220d3d77d37697
#
_cell.length_a   1.000
_cell.length_b   1.000
_cell.length_c   1.000
_cell.angle_alpha   90.00
_cell.angle_beta   90.00
_cell.angle_gamma   90.00
#
_symmetry.space_group_name_H-M   'P 1'
#
loop_
_entity.id
_entity.type
_entity.pdbx_description
1 polymer ?
#
loop_
_entity_poly.entity_id
_entity_poly.type
_entity_poly.pdbx_seq_one_letter_code
_entity_poly.pdbx_strand_id
1 'polypeptide(L)'
;MRLTAILQCTSRLPKDYSNFPESYIKRAMAQVEWRTPNAPQYTDKVIERKKFRYNMYRPWTEGFKQANQPGTRRKFVFVQPVEWSYFLGDRVEILVGKDKGKQGVVNYIVKERNWVIVEGLNCTYRFLKSGKSGQMVKNENPLLVTNQVSLIDPTDNKPTAIEWRYTEDGKRVRVSVRTGRIIPIPLTAEGTYDYKTKSTYVEQLKDTPAKALESVTFVPKLMTFEQEIMEEHGIKEDRVPTKTYWY
;
A
#
# COMPACT_ATOMS: atom_id res chain seq x y z
N MET A 1 -17.91 11.10 21.22
CA MET A 1 -17.19 10.59 20.03
C MET A 1 -15.87 9.98 20.50
N ARG A 2 -15.67 8.70 20.25
CA ARG A 2 -14.44 8.01 20.70
C ARG A 2 -13.31 8.34 19.73
N LEU A 3 -12.38 9.18 20.15
CA LEU A 3 -11.15 9.51 19.41
C LEU A 3 -10.23 8.31 19.15
N THR A 4 -10.52 7.17 19.78
CA THR A 4 -9.77 5.92 19.64
C THR A 4 -9.80 5.31 18.24
N ALA A 5 -10.85 5.53 17.44
CA ALA A 5 -10.96 5.00 16.08
C ALA A 5 -10.01 5.71 15.10
N ILE A 6 -9.72 6.99 15.32
CA ILE A 6 -8.81 7.77 14.45
C ILE A 6 -7.34 7.42 14.75
N LEU A 7 -7.02 7.15 16.02
CA LEU A 7 -5.68 6.72 16.42
C LEU A 7 -5.36 5.28 16.01
N GLN A 8 -6.36 4.42 15.91
CA GLN A 8 -6.18 3.04 15.41
C GLN A 8 -5.99 2.98 13.89
N CYS A 9 -6.42 3.99 13.14
CA CYS A 9 -6.20 4.05 11.68
C CYS A 9 -4.71 4.23 11.31
N THR A 10 -3.87 4.69 12.22
CA THR A 10 -2.43 4.86 11.99
C THR A 10 -1.64 3.54 12.06
N SER A 11 -2.26 2.46 12.54
CA SER A 11 -1.63 1.14 12.62
C SER A 11 -1.81 0.30 11.36
N ARG A 12 -2.75 0.65 10.49
CA ARG A 12 -2.96 -0.03 9.20
C ARG A 12 -2.19 0.68 8.11
N LEU A 13 -1.38 -0.11 7.40
CA LEU A 13 -0.67 0.39 6.24
C LEU A 13 -1.67 0.82 5.15
N PRO A 14 -1.42 1.97 4.50
CA PRO A 14 -2.28 2.42 3.40
C PRO A 14 -2.33 1.39 2.27
N LYS A 15 -3.46 1.25 1.60
CA LYS A 15 -3.62 0.33 0.45
C LYS A 15 -2.69 0.65 -0.73
N ASP A 16 -2.20 1.87 -0.81
CA ASP A 16 -1.29 2.38 -1.83
C ASP A 16 0.17 1.93 -1.65
N TYR A 17 0.49 1.11 -0.65
CA TYR A 17 1.79 0.44 -0.52
C TYR A 17 1.90 -0.81 -1.40
N SER A 18 1.23 -0.89 -2.50
CA SER A 18 1.20 -2.02 -3.42
C SER A 18 0.54 -3.26 -2.81
N ASN A 19 0.72 -4.40 -3.45
CA ASN A 19 0.25 -5.69 -2.93
C ASN A 19 1.28 -6.38 -2.03
N PHE A 20 2.31 -5.67 -1.58
CA PHE A 20 3.27 -6.26 -0.66
C PHE A 20 2.60 -6.66 0.65
N PRO A 21 2.94 -7.84 1.19
CA PRO A 21 2.44 -8.27 2.49
C PRO A 21 2.80 -7.27 3.59
N GLU A 22 1.92 -7.05 4.55
CA GLU A 22 2.21 -6.18 5.70
C GLU A 22 3.47 -6.60 6.46
N SER A 23 3.74 -7.90 6.54
CA SER A 23 4.93 -8.45 7.17
C SER A 23 6.22 -8.00 6.47
N TYR A 24 6.20 -7.95 5.13
CA TYR A 24 7.32 -7.45 4.35
C TYR A 24 7.56 -5.95 4.61
N ILE A 25 6.50 -5.15 4.59
CA ILE A 25 6.61 -3.70 4.82
C ILE A 25 7.06 -3.42 6.25
N LYS A 26 6.54 -4.12 7.25
CA LYS A 26 6.99 -4.02 8.64
C LYS A 26 8.48 -4.35 8.78
N ARG A 27 8.97 -5.41 8.14
CA ARG A 27 10.40 -5.75 8.12
C ARG A 27 11.24 -4.70 7.41
N ALA A 28 10.77 -4.16 6.29
CA ALA A 28 11.47 -3.10 5.57
C ALA A 28 11.56 -1.79 6.38
N MET A 29 10.56 -1.51 7.22
CA MET A 29 10.54 -0.36 8.12
C MET A 29 11.30 -0.62 9.43
N ALA A 30 11.54 -1.86 9.80
CA ALA A 30 12.28 -2.20 11.01
C ALA A 30 13.70 -1.62 10.93
N GLN A 31 14.15 -1.06 12.03
CA GLN A 31 15.52 -0.51 12.14
C GLN A 31 16.35 -1.42 13.02
N VAL A 32 17.36 -2.02 12.40
CA VAL A 32 18.35 -2.83 13.10
C VAL A 32 19.56 -1.95 13.38
N GLU A 33 19.90 -1.81 14.65
CA GLU A 33 21.13 -1.16 15.07
C GLU A 33 22.16 -2.25 15.39
N TRP A 34 23.19 -2.32 14.55
CA TRP A 34 24.32 -3.19 14.79
C TRP A 34 25.19 -2.55 15.88
N ARG A 35 25.30 -3.21 17.03
CA ARG A 35 26.24 -2.81 18.06
C ARG A 35 27.35 -3.84 18.09
N THR A 36 28.58 -3.35 17.99
CA THR A 36 29.77 -4.13 18.33
C THR A 36 29.95 -3.99 19.84
N PRO A 37 29.55 -4.97 20.66
CA PRO A 37 29.74 -4.87 22.10
C PRO A 37 31.19 -5.06 22.46
N ASN A 38 31.65 -4.39 23.52
CA ASN A 38 32.97 -4.65 24.15
C ASN A 38 33.03 -6.05 24.79
N ALA A 39 31.98 -6.84 24.71
CA ALA A 39 31.85 -8.19 25.25
C ALA A 39 31.57 -9.20 24.13
N PRO A 40 31.86 -10.50 24.35
CA PRO A 40 31.79 -11.54 23.29
C PRO A 40 30.39 -11.91 22.80
N GLN A 41 29.34 -11.24 23.22
CA GLN A 41 27.97 -11.48 22.79
C GLN A 41 27.57 -10.43 21.74
N TYR A 42 27.55 -10.84 20.49
CA TYR A 42 27.04 -10.03 19.37
C TYR A 42 25.54 -10.25 19.24
N THR A 43 24.76 -9.40 19.86
CA THR A 43 23.32 -9.42 19.67
C THR A 43 22.87 -8.19 18.88
N ASP A 44 22.17 -8.45 17.79
CA ASP A 44 21.50 -7.38 17.05
C ASP A 44 20.40 -6.79 17.89
N LYS A 45 20.43 -5.50 18.10
CA LYS A 45 19.34 -4.82 18.76
C LYS A 45 18.38 -4.27 17.73
N VAL A 46 17.22 -4.87 17.64
CA VAL A 46 16.10 -4.31 16.85
C VAL A 46 15.50 -3.16 17.64
N ILE A 47 15.59 -1.96 17.09
CA ILE A 47 14.92 -0.80 17.65
C ILE A 47 13.55 -0.68 17.00
N GLU A 48 12.49 -0.96 17.74
CA GLU A 48 11.14 -0.62 17.30
C GLU A 48 10.97 0.88 17.28
N ARG A 49 10.90 1.43 16.11
CA ARG A 49 10.61 2.84 15.92
C ARG A 49 9.10 3.05 15.77
N LYS A 50 8.52 3.84 16.65
CA LYS A 50 7.08 4.18 16.61
C LYS A 50 6.77 5.39 15.73
N LYS A 51 7.77 6.22 15.42
CA LYS A 51 7.59 7.46 14.63
C LYS A 51 8.56 7.47 13.46
N PHE A 52 8.03 7.48 12.26
CA PHE A 52 8.79 7.55 11.02
C PHE A 52 8.67 8.93 10.38
N ARG A 53 9.71 9.33 9.65
CA ARG A 53 9.66 10.48 8.76
C ARG A 53 9.18 9.99 7.40
N TYR A 54 7.91 10.17 7.13
CA TYR A 54 7.35 9.90 5.82
C TYR A 54 7.74 11.02 4.85
N ASN A 55 8.15 10.63 3.68
CA ASN A 55 8.53 11.49 2.57
C ASN A 55 7.98 10.89 1.27
N MET A 56 8.49 11.30 0.12
CA MET A 56 8.08 10.76 -1.17
C MET A 56 8.60 9.34 -1.45
N TYR A 57 9.52 8.83 -0.62
CA TYR A 57 10.04 7.47 -0.76
C TYR A 57 9.14 6.46 -0.05
N ARG A 58 8.96 5.31 -0.68
CA ARG A 58 8.23 4.20 -0.08
C ARG A 58 9.05 3.50 1.02
N PRO A 59 8.40 2.87 2.02
CA PRO A 59 9.07 2.30 3.19
C PRO A 59 10.17 1.28 2.89
N TRP A 60 10.08 0.58 1.77
CA TRP A 60 11.05 -0.44 1.36
C TRP A 60 12.25 0.12 0.59
N THR A 61 12.25 1.40 0.26
CA THR A 61 13.31 2.03 -0.52
C THR A 61 14.48 2.51 0.35
N GLU A 62 15.66 2.56 -0.24
CA GLU A 62 16.87 3.04 0.44
C GLU A 62 16.73 4.51 0.88
N GLY A 63 16.10 5.35 0.09
CA GLY A 63 15.86 6.75 0.46
C GLY A 63 15.01 6.90 1.72
N PHE A 64 14.04 6.01 1.93
CA PHE A 64 13.27 5.99 3.18
C PHE A 64 14.13 5.52 4.37
N LYS A 65 14.95 4.48 4.19
CA LYS A 65 15.86 3.98 5.20
C LYS A 65 16.86 5.05 5.64
N GLN A 66 17.49 5.74 4.69
CA GLN A 66 18.42 6.84 4.97
C GLN A 66 17.74 7.99 5.72
N ALA A 67 16.52 8.39 5.31
CA ALA A 67 15.78 9.44 6.00
C ALA A 67 15.36 9.04 7.43
N ASN A 68 15.35 7.75 7.73
CA ASN A 68 14.92 7.18 8.99
C ASN A 68 16.04 6.48 9.78
N GLN A 69 17.30 6.72 9.46
CA GLN A 69 18.43 6.13 10.18
C GLN A 69 18.41 6.43 11.69
N PRO A 70 18.88 5.52 12.53
CA PRO A 70 19.06 5.75 13.96
C PRO A 70 19.95 6.98 14.22
N GLY A 71 19.69 7.73 15.28
CA GLY A 71 20.49 8.90 15.66
C GLY A 71 20.15 10.20 14.93
N THR A 72 19.40 10.17 13.83
CA THR A 72 18.99 11.39 13.14
C THR A 72 17.94 12.15 13.95
N ARG A 73 18.26 13.40 14.38
CA ARG A 73 17.28 14.28 15.01
C ARG A 73 16.20 14.65 14.02
N ARG A 74 14.93 14.49 14.40
CA ARG A 74 13.78 14.76 13.55
C ARG A 74 12.93 15.85 14.16
N LYS A 75 12.60 16.83 13.33
CA LYS A 75 11.60 17.82 13.69
C LYS A 75 10.23 17.14 13.65
N PHE A 76 9.47 17.29 14.74
CA PHE A 76 8.09 16.87 14.77
C PHE A 76 7.28 17.71 13.79
N VAL A 77 6.46 17.06 12.97
CA VAL A 77 5.54 17.73 12.05
C VAL A 77 4.14 17.26 12.39
N PHE A 78 3.30 18.20 12.77
CA PHE A 78 1.89 17.93 12.98
C PHE A 78 1.21 17.72 11.63
N VAL A 79 0.49 16.60 11.49
CA VAL A 79 -0.31 16.29 10.31
C VAL A 79 -1.77 16.33 10.73
N GLN A 80 -2.53 17.24 10.14
CA GLN A 80 -3.95 17.36 10.41
C GLN A 80 -4.69 16.09 9.96
N PRO A 81 -5.53 15.49 10.79
CA PRO A 81 -6.36 14.36 10.37
C PRO A 81 -7.38 14.83 9.31
N VAL A 82 -7.35 14.19 8.14
CA VAL A 82 -8.23 14.50 7.02
C VAL A 82 -8.94 13.23 6.57
N GLU A 83 -10.21 13.32 6.29
CA GLU A 83 -10.93 12.27 5.59
C GLU A 83 -10.46 12.22 4.12
N TRP A 84 -9.79 11.13 3.78
CA TRP A 84 -9.08 11.04 2.50
C TRP A 84 -10.05 10.87 1.33
N SER A 85 -9.97 11.77 0.36
CA SER A 85 -10.86 11.80 -0.80
C SER A 85 -10.14 11.86 -2.16
N TYR A 86 -8.80 11.88 -2.17
CA TYR A 86 -8.00 11.96 -3.38
C TYR A 86 -7.40 10.61 -3.76
N PHE A 87 -7.40 10.29 -5.04
CA PHE A 87 -6.87 9.03 -5.57
C PHE A 87 -5.93 9.30 -6.75
N LEU A 88 -5.12 8.28 -7.09
CA LEU A 88 -4.26 8.34 -8.27
C LEU A 88 -5.12 8.46 -9.53
N GLY A 89 -4.73 9.39 -10.40
CA GLY A 89 -5.47 9.68 -11.62
C GLY A 89 -6.61 10.69 -11.47
N ASP A 90 -6.87 11.22 -10.27
CA ASP A 90 -7.85 12.27 -10.08
C ASP A 90 -7.41 13.58 -10.76
N ARG A 91 -8.36 14.28 -11.35
CA ARG A 91 -8.14 15.65 -11.86
C ARG A 91 -8.33 16.65 -10.74
N VAL A 92 -7.34 17.49 -10.56
CA VAL A 92 -7.29 18.47 -9.47
C VAL A 92 -6.88 19.83 -9.99
N GLU A 93 -7.32 20.86 -9.29
CA GLU A 93 -6.90 22.24 -9.52
C GLU A 93 -6.01 22.72 -8.38
N ILE A 94 -4.94 23.41 -8.72
CA ILE A 94 -4.02 24.00 -7.75
C ILE A 94 -4.57 25.36 -7.31
N LEU A 95 -4.69 25.54 -5.99
CA LEU A 95 -5.25 26.76 -5.41
C LEU A 95 -4.19 27.80 -5.03
N VAL A 96 -2.92 27.39 -4.91
CA VAL A 96 -1.84 28.22 -4.33
C VAL A 96 -0.55 28.10 -5.17
N GLY A 97 0.22 29.17 -5.22
CA GLY A 97 1.55 29.18 -5.81
C GLY A 97 1.59 29.65 -7.26
N LYS A 98 2.68 29.35 -7.96
CA LYS A 98 2.94 29.77 -9.35
C LYS A 98 1.95 29.19 -10.35
N ASP A 99 1.42 28.02 -10.04
CA ASP A 99 0.53 27.28 -10.92
C ASP A 99 -0.93 27.34 -10.43
N LYS A 100 -1.28 28.37 -9.65
CA LYS A 100 -2.66 28.60 -9.19
C LYS A 100 -3.63 28.67 -10.37
N GLY A 101 -4.75 27.94 -10.26
CA GLY A 101 -5.79 27.84 -11.29
C GLY A 101 -5.48 26.85 -12.41
N LYS A 102 -4.29 26.23 -12.43
CA LYS A 102 -3.99 25.18 -13.38
C LYS A 102 -4.53 23.84 -12.89
N GLN A 103 -5.02 23.07 -13.84
CA GLN A 103 -5.54 21.74 -13.61
C GLN A 103 -4.53 20.69 -14.05
N GLY A 104 -4.46 19.61 -13.29
CA GLY A 104 -3.55 18.49 -13.56
C GLY A 104 -4.08 17.19 -13.01
N VAL A 105 -3.34 16.13 -13.25
CA VAL A 105 -3.65 14.77 -12.80
C VAL A 105 -2.78 14.41 -11.62
N VAL A 106 -3.36 13.73 -10.62
CA VAL A 106 -2.63 13.23 -9.45
C VAL A 106 -1.79 12.03 -9.86
N ASN A 107 -0.47 12.17 -9.74
CA ASN A 107 0.49 11.12 -10.06
C ASN A 107 0.94 10.34 -8.81
N TYR A 108 1.01 10.98 -7.66
CA TYR A 108 1.53 10.36 -6.44
C TYR A 108 0.87 10.91 -5.18
N ILE A 109 0.72 10.05 -4.18
CA ILE A 109 0.02 10.35 -2.93
C ILE A 109 0.85 9.89 -1.73
N VAL A 110 0.96 10.76 -0.71
CA VAL A 110 1.55 10.45 0.60
C VAL A 110 0.54 10.77 1.69
N LYS A 111 -0.29 9.80 2.04
CA LYS A 111 -1.39 10.00 3.01
C LYS A 111 -0.91 10.39 4.40
N GLU A 112 0.23 9.87 4.84
CA GLU A 112 0.82 10.14 6.14
C GLU A 112 1.25 11.60 6.31
N ARG A 113 1.33 12.34 5.20
CA ARG A 113 1.69 13.77 5.17
C ARG A 113 0.60 14.66 4.61
N ASN A 114 -0.53 14.09 4.21
CA ASN A 114 -1.57 14.78 3.45
C ASN A 114 -1.04 15.44 2.17
N TRP A 115 -0.13 14.77 1.49
CA TRP A 115 0.50 15.27 0.27
C TRP A 115 -0.07 14.59 -0.97
N VAL A 116 -0.26 15.42 -1.98
CA VAL A 116 -0.59 15.01 -3.35
C VAL A 116 0.43 15.64 -4.29
N ILE A 117 0.90 14.89 -5.27
CA ILE A 117 1.81 15.35 -6.30
C ILE A 117 1.04 15.35 -7.62
N VAL A 118 1.00 16.49 -8.27
CA VAL A 118 0.30 16.71 -9.53
C VAL A 118 1.32 16.69 -10.66
N GLU A 119 1.03 15.94 -11.70
CA GLU A 119 1.91 15.75 -12.84
C GLU A 119 2.23 17.09 -13.53
N GLY A 120 3.52 17.36 -13.69
CA GLY A 120 4.04 18.53 -14.41
C GLY A 120 3.82 19.88 -13.75
N LEU A 121 3.13 19.96 -12.59
CA LEU A 121 2.80 21.18 -11.88
C LEU A 121 3.54 21.32 -10.55
N ASN A 122 3.62 22.54 -10.03
CA ASN A 122 4.35 22.87 -8.79
C ASN A 122 5.80 22.40 -8.79
N CYS A 123 6.47 22.53 -9.93
CA CYS A 123 7.82 22.01 -10.12
C CYS A 123 8.90 22.99 -9.67
N THR A 124 9.98 22.42 -9.14
CA THR A 124 11.25 23.11 -8.90
C THR A 124 12.36 22.45 -9.69
N TYR A 125 13.29 23.28 -10.17
CA TYR A 125 14.47 22.79 -10.85
C TYR A 125 15.61 22.60 -9.83
N ARG A 126 16.27 21.45 -9.88
CA ARG A 126 17.44 21.18 -9.08
C ARG A 126 18.60 20.80 -9.98
N PHE A 127 19.75 21.37 -9.69
CA PHE A 127 20.98 21.00 -10.38
C PHE A 127 21.61 19.82 -9.64
N LEU A 128 21.65 18.67 -10.29
CA LEU A 128 22.34 17.48 -9.79
C LEU A 128 23.73 17.43 -10.41
N LYS A 129 24.75 17.60 -9.56
CA LYS A 129 26.14 17.49 -9.95
C LYS A 129 26.54 16.01 -9.96
N SER A 130 26.90 15.49 -11.12
CA SER A 130 27.40 14.12 -11.29
C SER A 130 28.81 14.17 -11.87
N GLY A 131 29.81 14.04 -11.02
CA GLY A 131 31.23 14.14 -11.45
C GLY A 131 31.53 15.49 -12.09
N LYS A 132 32.06 15.47 -13.32
CA LYS A 132 32.43 16.66 -14.10
C LYS A 132 31.23 17.29 -14.83
N SER A 133 30.12 16.59 -14.99
CA SER A 133 28.92 17.06 -15.64
C SER A 133 27.81 17.31 -14.63
N GLY A 134 26.91 18.24 -14.92
CA GLY A 134 25.74 18.52 -14.11
C GLY A 134 24.50 18.45 -14.97
N GLN A 135 23.40 17.95 -14.40
CA GLN A 135 22.10 17.90 -15.05
C GLN A 135 21.07 18.73 -14.26
N MET A 136 20.28 19.49 -14.98
CA MET A 136 19.13 20.16 -14.40
C MET A 136 17.95 19.16 -14.37
N VAL A 137 17.46 18.86 -13.19
CA VAL A 137 16.31 17.95 -13.01
C VAL A 137 15.11 18.74 -12.54
N LYS A 138 14.00 18.54 -13.22
CA LYS A 138 12.71 19.09 -12.83
C LYS A 138 12.07 18.16 -11.80
N ASN A 139 11.83 18.66 -10.60
CA ASN A 139 11.22 17.92 -9.51
C ASN A 139 9.84 18.47 -9.19
N GLU A 140 8.85 17.60 -9.12
CA GLU A 140 7.51 17.92 -8.69
C GLU A 140 7.47 17.99 -7.16
N ASN A 141 6.91 19.08 -6.62
CA ASN A 141 6.79 19.25 -5.18
C ASN A 141 5.41 18.83 -4.70
N PRO A 142 5.33 18.27 -3.50
CA PRO A 142 4.05 17.90 -2.91
C PRO A 142 3.20 19.10 -2.56
N LEU A 143 1.90 18.98 -2.72
CA LEU A 143 0.86 19.93 -2.36
C LEU A 143 0.02 19.35 -1.20
N LEU A 144 -0.36 20.20 -0.26
CA LEU A 144 -1.24 19.82 0.84
C LEU A 144 -2.69 19.72 0.38
N VAL A 145 -3.32 18.60 0.69
CA VAL A 145 -4.73 18.33 0.37
C VAL A 145 -5.67 19.30 1.07
N THR A 146 -5.30 19.78 2.25
CA THR A 146 -6.17 20.60 3.11
C THR A 146 -6.55 21.94 2.50
N ASN A 147 -5.62 22.59 1.80
CA ASN A 147 -5.80 23.99 1.37
C ASN A 147 -5.11 24.37 0.05
N GLN A 148 -4.37 23.45 -0.56
CA GLN A 148 -3.58 23.78 -1.75
C GLN A 148 -4.13 23.15 -3.03
N VAL A 149 -5.01 22.16 -2.90
CA VAL A 149 -5.55 21.39 -4.02
C VAL A 149 -7.06 21.22 -3.83
N SER A 150 -7.81 21.27 -4.91
CA SER A 150 -9.24 20.94 -4.93
C SER A 150 -9.53 19.97 -6.06
N LEU A 151 -10.45 19.04 -5.82
CA LEU A 151 -10.95 18.14 -6.86
C LEU A 151 -11.81 18.90 -7.87
N ILE A 152 -11.79 18.42 -9.08
CA ILE A 152 -12.54 19.01 -10.19
C ILE A 152 -13.81 18.20 -10.42
N ASP A 153 -14.92 18.88 -10.51
CA ASP A 153 -16.18 18.29 -10.93
C ASP A 153 -16.13 17.98 -12.44
N PRO A 154 -16.36 16.73 -12.84
CA PRO A 154 -16.29 16.36 -14.25
C PRO A 154 -17.37 17.00 -15.13
N THR A 155 -18.42 17.56 -14.52
CA THR A 155 -19.54 18.15 -15.25
C THR A 155 -19.19 19.50 -15.87
N ASP A 156 -18.53 20.36 -15.11
CA ASP A 156 -18.24 21.74 -15.51
C ASP A 156 -16.76 22.11 -15.38
N ASN A 157 -15.92 21.15 -15.04
CA ASN A 157 -14.48 21.31 -14.88
C ASN A 157 -14.07 22.41 -13.89
N LYS A 158 -14.88 22.64 -12.85
CA LYS A 158 -14.56 23.62 -11.80
C LYS A 158 -14.22 22.93 -10.48
N PRO A 159 -13.39 23.57 -9.64
CA PRO A 159 -13.04 23.02 -8.33
C PRO A 159 -14.27 22.92 -7.43
N THR A 160 -14.34 21.85 -6.65
CA THR A 160 -15.45 21.59 -5.74
C THR A 160 -14.97 20.92 -4.46
N ALA A 161 -15.69 21.16 -3.37
CA ALA A 161 -15.59 20.37 -2.16
C ALA A 161 -16.35 19.05 -2.32
N ILE A 162 -15.97 18.05 -1.54
CA ILE A 162 -16.51 16.70 -1.62
C ILE A 162 -17.11 16.28 -0.30
N GLU A 163 -18.23 15.57 -0.40
CA GLU A 163 -18.82 14.79 0.67
C GLU A 163 -18.87 13.32 0.29
N TRP A 164 -18.63 12.46 1.28
CA TRP A 164 -18.82 11.03 1.13
C TRP A 164 -20.26 10.67 1.44
N ARG A 165 -20.91 10.01 0.49
CA ARG A 165 -22.28 9.51 0.62
C ARG A 165 -22.33 8.03 0.24
N TYR A 166 -23.46 7.40 0.53
CA TYR A 166 -23.70 6.01 0.18
C TYR A 166 -24.81 5.95 -0.87
N THR A 167 -24.63 5.09 -1.87
CA THR A 167 -25.69 4.74 -2.83
C THR A 167 -26.68 3.79 -2.18
N GLU A 168 -27.82 3.56 -2.84
CA GLU A 168 -28.83 2.57 -2.41
C GLU A 168 -28.23 1.17 -2.26
N ASP A 169 -27.26 0.81 -3.08
CA ASP A 169 -26.49 -0.45 -3.02
C ASP A 169 -25.48 -0.52 -1.85
N GLY A 170 -25.42 0.50 -0.99
CA GLY A 170 -24.47 0.58 0.11
C GLY A 170 -23.02 0.90 -0.29
N LYS A 171 -22.75 1.25 -1.54
CA LYS A 171 -21.41 1.67 -2.00
C LYS A 171 -21.13 3.10 -1.58
N ARG A 172 -19.93 3.33 -1.05
CA ARG A 172 -19.46 4.66 -0.67
C ARG A 172 -18.95 5.41 -1.91
N VAL A 173 -19.51 6.58 -2.17
CA VAL A 173 -19.22 7.42 -3.33
C VAL A 173 -18.85 8.85 -2.93
N ARG A 174 -18.03 9.50 -3.75
CA ARG A 174 -17.69 10.92 -3.60
C ARG A 174 -18.73 11.74 -4.35
N VAL A 175 -19.31 12.72 -3.66
CA VAL A 175 -20.31 13.61 -4.24
C VAL A 175 -19.80 15.05 -4.21
N SER A 176 -19.93 15.76 -5.31
CA SER A 176 -19.65 17.19 -5.40
C SER A 176 -20.68 17.95 -4.57
N VAL A 177 -20.21 18.76 -3.63
CA VAL A 177 -21.09 19.62 -2.81
C VAL A 177 -21.79 20.67 -3.68
N ARG A 178 -21.15 21.11 -4.75
CA ARG A 178 -21.65 22.16 -5.60
C ARG A 178 -22.72 21.70 -6.58
N THR A 179 -22.55 20.54 -7.20
CA THR A 179 -23.48 20.05 -8.23
C THR A 179 -24.32 18.88 -7.77
N GLY A 180 -23.98 18.25 -6.63
CA GLY A 180 -24.64 17.05 -6.14
C GLY A 180 -24.35 15.78 -6.96
N ARG A 181 -23.42 15.85 -7.93
CA ARG A 181 -23.10 14.71 -8.79
C ARG A 181 -21.98 13.87 -8.21
N ILE A 182 -21.99 12.59 -8.56
CA ILE A 182 -20.98 11.62 -8.15
C ILE A 182 -19.70 11.87 -8.96
N ILE A 183 -18.58 12.00 -8.24
CA ILE A 183 -17.25 12.04 -8.83
C ILE A 183 -16.69 10.62 -8.80
N PRO A 184 -16.53 9.95 -9.94
CA PRO A 184 -16.07 8.58 -9.97
C PRO A 184 -14.62 8.47 -9.47
N ILE A 185 -14.29 7.35 -8.85
CA ILE A 185 -12.90 7.03 -8.51
C ILE A 185 -12.22 6.54 -9.78
N PRO A 186 -11.05 7.10 -10.16
CA PRO A 186 -10.34 6.68 -11.36
C PRO A 186 -9.93 5.20 -11.30
N LEU A 187 -9.93 4.52 -12.43
CA LEU A 187 -9.46 3.12 -12.53
C LEU A 187 -8.01 2.95 -12.11
N THR A 188 -7.18 3.98 -12.33
CA THR A 188 -5.78 4.00 -11.89
C THR A 188 -5.61 3.94 -10.37
N ALA A 189 -6.64 4.29 -9.61
CA ALA A 189 -6.62 4.19 -8.14
C ALA A 189 -6.57 2.73 -7.65
N GLU A 190 -7.07 1.79 -8.43
CA GLU A 190 -7.02 0.35 -8.15
C GLU A 190 -5.72 -0.29 -8.65
N GLY A 191 -4.93 0.45 -9.43
CA GLY A 191 -3.64 0.01 -9.95
C GLY A 191 -2.66 -0.31 -8.83
N THR A 192 -2.03 -1.46 -8.91
CA THR A 192 -0.95 -1.89 -8.03
C THR A 192 0.31 -2.12 -8.87
N TYR A 193 1.47 -2.24 -8.21
CA TYR A 193 2.70 -2.62 -8.92
C TYR A 193 2.64 -4.04 -9.50
N ASP A 194 1.77 -4.89 -8.97
CA ASP A 194 1.50 -6.20 -9.53
C ASP A 194 0.47 -6.08 -10.64
N TYR A 195 0.82 -6.56 -11.82
CA TYR A 195 -0.08 -6.58 -12.99
C TYR A 195 -1.29 -7.50 -12.81
N LYS A 196 -1.22 -8.44 -11.86
CA LYS A 196 -2.29 -9.39 -11.56
C LYS A 196 -2.85 -9.12 -10.15
N THR A 197 -4.01 -8.50 -10.09
CA THR A 197 -4.76 -8.29 -8.85
C THR A 197 -6.07 -9.05 -8.91
N LYS A 198 -6.72 -9.26 -7.76
CA LYS A 198 -8.04 -9.91 -7.74
C LYS A 198 -9.09 -9.19 -8.60
N SER A 199 -9.00 -7.85 -8.71
CA SER A 199 -9.90 -7.03 -9.52
C SER A 199 -9.63 -7.10 -11.01
N THR A 200 -8.38 -7.35 -11.41
CA THR A 200 -7.97 -7.45 -12.83
C THR A 200 -7.81 -8.88 -13.31
N TYR A 201 -7.98 -9.86 -12.41
CA TYR A 201 -7.90 -11.27 -12.77
C TYR A 201 -9.10 -11.67 -13.62
N VAL A 202 -8.83 -12.15 -14.83
CA VAL A 202 -9.81 -12.77 -15.72
C VAL A 202 -9.43 -14.23 -15.86
N GLU A 203 -10.35 -15.11 -15.48
CA GLU A 203 -10.16 -16.56 -15.57
C GLU A 203 -10.01 -16.97 -17.04
N GLN A 204 -8.90 -17.64 -17.35
CA GLN A 204 -8.60 -18.14 -18.68
C GLN A 204 -9.06 -19.59 -18.82
N LEU A 205 -9.28 -20.04 -20.06
CA LEU A 205 -9.70 -21.43 -20.35
C LEU A 205 -8.71 -22.49 -19.82
N LYS A 206 -7.44 -22.11 -19.67
CA LYS A 206 -6.37 -22.99 -19.18
C LYS A 206 -6.12 -22.89 -17.67
N ASP A 207 -6.79 -21.97 -17.00
CA ASP A 207 -6.62 -21.79 -15.57
C ASP A 207 -7.47 -22.82 -14.80
N THR A 208 -6.99 -23.20 -13.64
CA THR A 208 -7.78 -24.06 -12.74
C THR A 208 -8.88 -23.20 -12.10
N PRO A 209 -10.16 -23.56 -12.25
CA PRO A 209 -11.26 -22.77 -11.69
C PRO A 209 -11.21 -22.74 -10.16
N ALA A 210 -11.59 -21.60 -9.57
CA ALA A 210 -11.57 -21.39 -8.11
C ALA A 210 -12.32 -22.50 -7.34
N LYS A 211 -13.44 -22.97 -7.90
CA LYS A 211 -14.23 -24.09 -7.31
C LYS A 211 -13.43 -25.39 -7.19
N ALA A 212 -12.53 -25.67 -8.16
CA ALA A 212 -11.69 -26.86 -8.12
C ALA A 212 -10.58 -26.72 -7.06
N LEU A 213 -10.09 -25.49 -6.82
CA LEU A 213 -9.10 -25.21 -5.77
C LEU A 213 -9.71 -25.22 -4.36
N GLU A 214 -10.96 -24.82 -4.22
CA GLU A 214 -11.68 -24.84 -2.94
C GLU A 214 -12.17 -26.23 -2.56
N SER A 215 -12.27 -27.14 -3.51
CA SER A 215 -12.71 -28.51 -3.26
C SER A 215 -11.65 -29.27 -2.46
N VAL A 216 -12.05 -29.79 -1.31
CA VAL A 216 -11.19 -30.70 -0.52
C VAL A 216 -11.18 -32.06 -1.22
N THR A 217 -10.12 -32.34 -1.97
CA THR A 217 -9.95 -33.61 -2.70
C THR A 217 -9.29 -34.71 -1.84
N PHE A 218 -8.51 -34.27 -0.86
CA PHE A 218 -7.84 -35.18 0.05
C PHE A 218 -8.64 -35.36 1.34
N VAL A 219 -9.07 -36.57 1.60
CA VAL A 219 -9.66 -36.99 2.88
C VAL A 219 -8.65 -37.87 3.59
N PRO A 220 -8.05 -37.39 4.71
CA PRO A 220 -7.06 -38.22 5.44
C PRO A 220 -7.73 -39.45 6.02
N LYS A 221 -7.16 -40.62 5.74
CA LYS A 221 -7.57 -41.89 6.31
C LYS A 221 -6.52 -42.33 7.34
N LEU A 222 -6.95 -43.00 8.42
CA LEU A 222 -6.05 -43.56 9.43
C LEU A 222 -5.49 -44.93 8.94
N MET A 223 -4.75 -44.90 7.86
CA MET A 223 -4.12 -46.06 7.27
C MET A 223 -2.75 -45.69 6.68
N THR A 224 -1.91 -46.70 6.45
CA THR A 224 -0.63 -46.48 5.80
C THR A 224 -0.83 -46.26 4.30
N PHE A 225 0.14 -45.60 3.65
CA PHE A 225 0.13 -45.37 2.20
C PHE A 225 -0.03 -46.68 1.41
N GLU A 226 0.61 -47.76 1.85
CA GLU A 226 0.48 -49.08 1.23
C GLU A 226 -0.94 -49.63 1.32
N GLN A 227 -1.59 -49.46 2.49
CA GLN A 227 -2.99 -49.87 2.67
C GLN A 227 -3.95 -49.05 1.82
N GLU A 228 -3.68 -47.76 1.65
CA GLU A 228 -4.51 -46.89 0.80
C GLU A 228 -4.44 -47.31 -0.67
N ILE A 229 -3.24 -47.63 -1.19
CA ILE A 229 -3.06 -48.14 -2.55
C ILE A 229 -3.74 -49.51 -2.71
N MET A 230 -3.62 -50.40 -1.74
CA MET A 230 -4.28 -51.71 -1.80
C MET A 230 -5.80 -51.55 -1.82
N GLU A 231 -6.35 -50.65 -1.01
CA GLU A 231 -7.79 -50.37 -1.01
C GLU A 231 -8.26 -49.81 -2.36
N GLU A 232 -7.51 -48.91 -2.95
CA GLU A 232 -7.82 -48.29 -4.26
C GLU A 232 -7.80 -49.35 -5.38
N HIS A 233 -6.87 -50.29 -5.32
CA HIS A 233 -6.76 -51.36 -6.30
C HIS A 233 -7.57 -52.60 -5.95
N GLY A 234 -8.33 -52.59 -4.84
CA GLY A 234 -9.16 -53.72 -4.39
C GLY A 234 -8.38 -54.93 -3.95
N ILE A 235 -7.10 -54.78 -3.59
CA ILE A 235 -6.24 -55.84 -3.12
C ILE A 235 -6.49 -56.05 -1.62
N LYS A 236 -6.92 -57.25 -1.25
CA LYS A 236 -7.06 -57.62 0.16
C LYS A 236 -5.78 -58.28 0.63
N GLU A 237 -5.19 -57.77 1.68
CA GLU A 237 -4.02 -58.36 2.30
C GLU A 237 -4.42 -59.32 3.40
N ASP A 238 -4.04 -60.61 3.27
CA ASP A 238 -4.30 -61.65 4.28
C ASP A 238 -3.19 -61.74 5.33
N ARG A 239 -2.11 -60.96 5.18
CA ARG A 239 -1.00 -60.95 6.12
C ARG A 239 -1.29 -60.07 7.33
N VAL A 240 -1.16 -60.66 8.51
CA VAL A 240 -1.17 -59.89 9.75
C VAL A 240 0.24 -59.36 9.98
N PRO A 241 0.45 -58.01 9.93
CA PRO A 241 1.77 -57.42 10.13
C PRO A 241 2.28 -57.73 11.54
N THR A 242 3.51 -58.21 11.64
CA THR A 242 4.18 -58.39 12.91
C THR A 242 4.42 -57.07 13.59
N LYS A 243 4.16 -56.97 14.91
CA LYS A 243 4.41 -55.75 15.68
C LYS A 243 5.90 -55.41 15.63
N THR A 244 6.20 -54.27 15.06
CA THR A 244 7.54 -53.67 15.08
C THR A 244 7.67 -52.79 16.32
N TYR A 245 8.60 -53.12 17.16
CA TYR A 245 8.96 -52.31 18.33
C TYR A 245 10.15 -51.45 17.96
N TRP A 246 9.97 -50.16 18.09
CA TRP A 246 11.06 -49.20 18.01
C TRP A 246 11.56 -48.94 19.42
N TYR A 247 12.84 -49.18 19.65
CA TYR A 247 13.52 -48.92 20.92
C TYR A 247 14.13 -47.52 20.87
#